data_bcf2f3028d520dfe6e2640fd9d06f22c
#
_entry.id   bcf2f3028d520dfe6e2640fd9d06f22c
#
_cell.length_a   1.000
_cell.length_b   1.000
_cell.length_c   1.000
_cell.angle_alpha   90.00
_cell.angle_beta   90.00
_cell.angle_gamma   90.00
#
_symmetry.space_group_name_H-M   'P 1'
#
loop_
_entity.id
_entity.type
_entity.pdbx_description
1 polymer ?
#
loop_
_entity_poly.entity_id
_entity_poly.type
_entity_poly.pdbx_seq_one_letter_code
_entity_poly.pdbx_strand_id
1 'polypeptide(L)'
;MKYASIGPIAVVFPERAETNEDLQAEFPNWDLSLIYEKTGINQRFIAEDEQCASDLGVQAAEKLLSDQNIDPESIDFLLFCTQTPDYPLPTTACLIQQRLKLPTHCGALDFNLGCSGYVYGLSLAEGLCLLYTSDAADDRDS
;
A
#
# COMPACT_ATOMS: atom_id res chain seq x y z
N MET A 1 9.45 17.70 21.33
CA MET A 1 9.06 17.69 19.91
C MET A 1 8.65 16.26 19.58
N LYS A 2 7.44 16.03 19.14
CA LYS A 2 6.95 14.68 18.74
C LYS A 2 7.38 14.42 17.30
N TYR A 3 7.80 13.21 16.97
CA TYR A 3 8.24 12.81 15.63
C TYR A 3 7.46 11.56 15.21
N ALA A 4 7.06 11.50 13.96
CA ALA A 4 6.66 10.28 13.30
C ALA A 4 7.92 9.54 12.80
N SER A 5 7.88 8.22 12.77
CA SER A 5 8.96 7.38 12.23
C SER A 5 8.39 6.33 11.30
N ILE A 6 9.17 5.97 10.28
CA ILE A 6 8.81 4.86 9.38
C ILE A 6 9.24 3.56 10.08
N GLY A 7 8.29 2.67 10.24
CA GLY A 7 8.51 1.33 10.77
C GLY A 7 8.96 0.32 9.71
N PRO A 8 8.85 -0.99 10.00
CA PRO A 8 9.14 -2.06 9.06
C PRO A 8 8.28 -1.99 7.80
N ILE A 9 8.82 -2.54 6.70
CA ILE A 9 8.14 -2.57 5.40
C ILE A 9 8.00 -4.03 4.97
N ALA A 10 6.81 -4.44 4.53
CA ALA A 10 6.59 -5.71 3.84
C ALA A 10 6.26 -5.47 2.38
N VAL A 11 6.67 -6.41 1.54
CA VAL A 11 6.44 -6.37 0.09
C VAL A 11 5.85 -7.70 -0.36
N VAL A 12 4.86 -7.63 -1.24
CA VAL A 12 4.24 -8.76 -1.92
C VAL A 12 4.16 -8.46 -3.41
N PHE A 13 4.41 -9.46 -4.21
CA PHE A 13 4.27 -9.41 -5.66
C PHE A 13 3.31 -10.50 -6.13
N PRO A 14 2.60 -10.29 -7.25
CA PRO A 14 1.94 -11.39 -7.96
C PRO A 14 2.92 -12.51 -8.32
N GLU A 15 2.42 -13.71 -8.55
CA GLU A 15 3.27 -14.87 -8.84
C GLU A 15 3.86 -14.84 -10.26
N ARG A 16 3.09 -14.33 -11.24
CA ARG A 16 3.51 -14.29 -12.62
C ARG A 16 4.51 -13.16 -12.85
N ALA A 17 5.74 -13.52 -13.18
CA ALA A 17 6.74 -12.57 -13.66
C ALA A 17 6.72 -12.50 -15.20
N GLU A 18 6.94 -11.32 -15.76
CA GLU A 18 7.10 -11.05 -17.17
C GLU A 18 8.41 -10.30 -17.38
N THR A 19 9.31 -10.88 -18.17
CA THR A 19 10.61 -10.27 -18.47
C THR A 19 10.52 -9.29 -19.64
N ASN A 20 11.59 -8.52 -19.88
CA ASN A 20 11.65 -7.66 -21.06
C ASN A 20 11.72 -8.48 -22.36
N GLU A 21 12.30 -9.68 -22.32
CA GLU A 21 12.36 -10.63 -23.43
C GLU A 21 10.96 -11.17 -23.77
N ASP A 22 10.17 -11.52 -22.75
CA ASP A 22 8.78 -11.96 -22.93
C ASP A 22 7.95 -10.85 -23.59
N LEU A 23 8.07 -9.62 -23.08
CA LEU A 23 7.37 -8.47 -23.62
C LEU A 23 7.79 -8.16 -25.06
N GLN A 24 9.10 -8.30 -25.38
CA GLN A 24 9.60 -8.12 -26.75
C GLN A 24 9.05 -9.21 -27.70
N ALA A 25 8.88 -10.42 -27.21
CA ALA A 25 8.30 -11.51 -28.01
C ALA A 25 6.81 -11.26 -28.29
N GLU A 26 6.07 -10.69 -27.33
CA GLU A 26 4.66 -10.33 -27.49
C GLU A 26 4.47 -9.12 -28.42
N PHE A 27 5.39 -8.14 -28.36
CA PHE A 27 5.34 -6.91 -29.15
C PHE A 27 6.57 -6.75 -30.06
N PRO A 28 6.74 -7.61 -31.10
CA PRO A 28 7.95 -7.65 -31.92
C PRO A 28 8.24 -6.37 -32.71
N ASN A 29 7.23 -5.53 -32.92
CA ASN A 29 7.36 -4.26 -33.63
C ASN A 29 7.77 -3.08 -32.72
N TRP A 30 7.87 -3.29 -31.40
CA TRP A 30 8.29 -2.27 -30.45
C TRP A 30 9.78 -2.39 -30.17
N ASP A 31 10.48 -1.27 -30.08
CA ASP A 31 11.86 -1.26 -29.61
C ASP A 31 11.91 -1.18 -28.09
N LEU A 32 12.03 -2.33 -27.45
CA LEU A 32 12.09 -2.46 -25.99
C LEU A 32 13.53 -2.58 -25.46
N SER A 33 14.53 -2.49 -26.34
CA SER A 33 15.93 -2.70 -25.99
C SER A 33 16.46 -1.74 -24.91
N LEU A 34 15.89 -0.54 -24.85
CA LEU A 34 16.31 0.51 -23.91
C LEU A 34 15.52 0.54 -22.59
N ILE A 35 14.56 -0.39 -22.36
CA ILE A 35 13.75 -0.37 -21.15
C ILE A 35 14.63 -0.43 -19.89
N TYR A 36 15.51 -1.43 -19.84
CA TYR A 36 16.41 -1.59 -18.69
C TYR A 36 17.35 -0.40 -18.53
N GLU A 37 17.97 0.05 -19.63
CA GLU A 37 18.91 1.18 -19.58
C GLU A 37 18.27 2.46 -19.03
N LYS A 38 17.01 2.74 -19.43
CA LYS A 38 16.30 3.97 -19.03
C LYS A 38 15.61 3.87 -17.69
N THR A 39 15.15 2.68 -17.28
CA THR A 39 14.26 2.51 -16.12
C THR A 39 14.85 1.64 -15.02
N GLY A 40 15.88 0.83 -15.33
CA GLY A 40 16.41 -0.19 -14.43
C GLY A 40 15.48 -1.41 -14.25
N ILE A 41 14.40 -1.51 -15.05
CA ILE A 41 13.39 -2.58 -14.92
C ILE A 41 13.78 -3.76 -15.81
N ASN A 42 14.07 -4.92 -15.19
CA ASN A 42 14.31 -6.19 -15.90
C ASN A 42 13.04 -6.98 -16.11
N GLN A 43 12.16 -6.96 -15.13
CA GLN A 43 10.91 -7.72 -15.13
C GLN A 43 9.83 -6.95 -14.37
N ARG A 44 8.60 -7.32 -14.62
CA ARG A 44 7.42 -6.87 -13.88
C ARG A 44 6.61 -8.06 -13.41
N PHE A 45 5.79 -7.85 -12.37
CA PHE A 45 4.88 -8.87 -11.87
C PHE A 45 3.47 -8.49 -12.29
N ILE A 46 2.75 -9.45 -12.86
CA ILE A 46 1.43 -9.26 -13.44
C ILE A 46 0.41 -9.95 -12.55
N ALA A 47 -0.57 -9.19 -12.08
CA ALA A 47 -1.69 -9.73 -11.32
C ALA A 47 -2.51 -10.71 -12.18
N GLU A 48 -3.12 -11.71 -11.55
CA GLU A 48 -4.09 -12.58 -12.20
C GLU A 48 -5.37 -11.80 -12.53
N ASP A 49 -6.16 -12.28 -13.49
CA ASP A 49 -7.34 -11.58 -14.00
C ASP A 49 -8.36 -11.22 -12.91
N GLU A 50 -8.49 -12.06 -11.89
CA GLU A 50 -9.40 -11.85 -10.76
C GLU A 50 -8.72 -11.18 -9.54
N GLN A 51 -7.44 -10.86 -9.63
CA GLN A 51 -6.68 -10.29 -8.52
C GLN A 51 -6.79 -8.77 -8.50
N CYS A 52 -7.42 -8.24 -7.47
CA CYS A 52 -7.61 -6.81 -7.25
C CYS A 52 -6.47 -6.18 -6.45
N ALA A 53 -6.41 -4.84 -6.46
CA ALA A 53 -5.43 -4.08 -5.67
C ALA A 53 -5.55 -4.36 -4.17
N SER A 54 -6.77 -4.58 -3.65
CA SER A 54 -7.00 -4.95 -2.25
C SER A 54 -6.39 -6.31 -1.89
N ASP A 55 -6.33 -7.27 -2.82
CA ASP A 55 -5.78 -8.60 -2.54
C ASP A 55 -4.29 -8.52 -2.21
N LEU A 56 -3.55 -7.78 -3.02
CA LEU A 56 -2.13 -7.52 -2.77
C LEU A 56 -1.92 -6.67 -1.52
N GLY A 57 -2.79 -5.68 -1.28
CA GLY A 57 -2.77 -4.84 -0.09
C GLY A 57 -2.97 -5.65 1.19
N VAL A 58 -3.96 -6.56 1.21
CA VAL A 58 -4.21 -7.45 2.35
C VAL A 58 -3.04 -8.39 2.58
N GLN A 59 -2.54 -9.04 1.54
CA GLN A 59 -1.39 -9.96 1.67
C GLN A 59 -0.14 -9.25 2.23
N ALA A 60 0.15 -8.04 1.75
CA ALA A 60 1.28 -7.24 2.26
C ALA A 60 1.08 -6.84 3.74
N ALA A 61 -0.14 -6.45 4.12
CA ALA A 61 -0.46 -6.09 5.49
C ALA A 61 -0.42 -7.31 6.42
N GLU A 62 -1.02 -8.44 6.05
CA GLU A 62 -0.96 -9.69 6.82
C GLU A 62 0.49 -10.12 7.05
N LYS A 63 1.30 -10.07 6.00
CA LYS A 63 2.73 -10.35 6.10
C LYS A 63 3.42 -9.42 7.09
N LEU A 64 3.17 -8.11 7.01
CA LEU A 64 3.77 -7.12 7.90
C LEU A 64 3.36 -7.36 9.36
N LEU A 65 2.05 -7.52 9.62
CA LEU A 65 1.51 -7.75 10.97
C LEU A 65 2.10 -9.03 11.59
N SER A 66 2.16 -10.12 10.80
CA SER A 66 2.72 -11.40 11.24
C SER A 66 4.23 -11.32 11.48
N ASP A 67 5.01 -10.82 10.52
CA ASP A 67 6.48 -10.79 10.60
C ASP A 67 6.98 -9.93 11.76
N GLN A 68 6.22 -8.90 12.12
CA GLN A 68 6.56 -7.96 13.18
C GLN A 68 5.80 -8.19 14.49
N ASN A 69 4.92 -9.19 14.53
CA ASN A 69 4.05 -9.47 15.68
C ASN A 69 3.28 -8.22 16.14
N ILE A 70 2.72 -7.49 15.17
CA ILE A 70 1.91 -6.29 15.43
C ILE A 70 0.47 -6.73 15.68
N ASP A 71 -0.11 -6.25 16.78
CA ASP A 71 -1.52 -6.47 17.09
C ASP A 71 -2.40 -5.63 16.14
N PRO A 72 -3.31 -6.23 15.35
CA PRO A 72 -4.25 -5.50 14.51
C PRO A 72 -5.08 -4.46 15.27
N GLU A 73 -5.42 -4.71 16.54
CA GLU A 73 -6.16 -3.77 17.39
C GLU A 73 -5.38 -2.48 17.70
N SER A 74 -4.06 -2.49 17.49
CA SER A 74 -3.21 -1.31 17.71
C SER A 74 -3.12 -0.37 16.50
N ILE A 75 -3.83 -0.67 15.41
CA ILE A 75 -3.80 0.14 14.18
C ILE A 75 -4.88 1.22 14.26
N ASP A 76 -4.45 2.47 14.28
CA ASP A 76 -5.33 3.63 14.35
C ASP A 76 -5.79 4.11 12.97
N PHE A 77 -4.98 3.91 11.92
CA PHE A 77 -5.31 4.41 10.60
C PHE A 77 -4.72 3.55 9.47
N LEU A 78 -5.53 3.32 8.43
CA LEU A 78 -5.14 2.67 7.17
C LEU A 78 -5.21 3.67 6.01
N LEU A 79 -4.07 3.94 5.41
CA LEU A 79 -3.96 4.73 4.18
C LEU A 79 -3.65 3.80 3.01
N PHE A 80 -4.47 3.82 1.99
CA PHE A 80 -4.29 3.01 0.79
C PHE A 80 -4.12 3.88 -0.45
N CYS A 81 -2.93 3.83 -1.05
CA CYS A 81 -2.63 4.57 -2.28
C CYS A 81 -2.77 3.64 -3.48
N THR A 82 -3.73 3.91 -4.35
CA THR A 82 -3.91 3.16 -5.59
C THR A 82 -4.53 4.01 -6.69
N GLN A 83 -4.14 3.76 -7.95
CA GLN A 83 -4.80 4.32 -9.12
C GLN A 83 -5.89 3.38 -9.67
N THR A 84 -5.97 2.17 -9.15
CA THR A 84 -6.91 1.12 -9.56
C THR A 84 -7.68 0.58 -8.36
N PRO A 85 -8.57 1.40 -7.74
CA PRO A 85 -9.40 0.93 -6.64
C PRO A 85 -10.32 -0.20 -7.11
N ASP A 86 -10.67 -1.13 -6.22
CA ASP A 86 -11.55 -2.26 -6.56
C ASP A 86 -12.94 -1.79 -6.99
N TYR A 87 -13.45 -0.76 -6.29
CA TYR A 87 -14.75 -0.13 -6.57
C TYR A 87 -14.66 1.38 -6.40
N PRO A 88 -15.55 2.15 -7.07
CA PRO A 88 -15.71 3.57 -6.76
C PRO A 88 -16.18 3.81 -5.31
N LEU A 89 -17.04 2.92 -4.78
CA LEU A 89 -17.58 2.90 -3.41
C LEU A 89 -18.00 1.47 -3.03
N PRO A 90 -17.77 1.01 -1.79
CA PRO A 90 -16.99 1.69 -0.75
C PRO A 90 -15.52 1.82 -1.14
N THR A 91 -14.76 2.69 -0.44
CA THR A 91 -13.32 2.83 -0.68
C THR A 91 -12.60 1.50 -0.41
N THR A 92 -11.55 1.23 -1.17
CA THR A 92 -10.77 -0.02 -1.06
C THR A 92 -10.14 -0.18 0.33
N ALA A 93 -9.73 0.91 0.98
CA ALA A 93 -9.22 0.86 2.35
C ALA A 93 -10.24 0.28 3.34
N CYS A 94 -11.54 0.56 3.18
CA CYS A 94 -12.58 -0.04 4.03
C CYS A 94 -12.71 -1.56 3.81
N LEU A 95 -12.54 -2.03 2.58
CA LEU A 95 -12.52 -3.46 2.27
C LEU A 95 -11.31 -4.15 2.89
N ILE A 96 -10.13 -3.53 2.79
CA ILE A 96 -8.91 -4.01 3.41
C ILE A 96 -9.04 -4.04 4.94
N GLN A 97 -9.58 -2.97 5.56
CA GLN A 97 -9.86 -2.90 6.99
C GLN A 97 -10.70 -4.08 7.46
N GLN A 98 -11.80 -4.37 6.76
CA GLN A 98 -12.68 -5.49 7.08
C GLN A 98 -11.97 -6.83 6.96
N ARG A 99 -11.22 -7.05 5.88
CA ARG A 99 -10.51 -8.31 5.61
C ARG A 99 -9.41 -8.58 6.63
N LEU A 100 -8.68 -7.55 7.04
CA LEU A 100 -7.64 -7.62 8.08
C LEU A 100 -8.23 -7.65 9.50
N LYS A 101 -9.55 -7.50 9.65
CA LYS A 101 -10.24 -7.43 10.94
C LYS A 101 -9.69 -6.32 11.84
N LEU A 102 -9.29 -5.19 11.25
CA LEU A 102 -8.87 -4.03 12.02
C LEU A 102 -10.07 -3.47 12.80
N PRO A 103 -9.83 -2.79 13.93
CA PRO A 103 -10.91 -2.26 14.75
C PRO A 103 -11.76 -1.23 13.98
N THR A 104 -13.03 -1.10 14.37
CA THR A 104 -13.97 -0.18 13.71
C THR A 104 -13.65 1.30 13.95
N HIS A 105 -12.87 1.62 14.96
CA HIS A 105 -12.36 2.97 15.20
C HIS A 105 -11.13 3.31 14.34
N CYS A 106 -10.49 2.32 13.73
CA CYS A 106 -9.41 2.54 12.78
C CYS A 106 -9.92 3.35 11.58
N GLY A 107 -9.32 4.49 11.31
CA GLY A 107 -9.63 5.28 10.11
C GLY A 107 -9.18 4.54 8.85
N ALA A 108 -9.96 4.64 7.77
CA ALA A 108 -9.63 4.01 6.50
C ALA A 108 -9.86 4.97 5.33
N LEU A 109 -8.82 5.24 4.55
CA LEU A 109 -8.84 6.22 3.46
C LEU A 109 -8.05 5.74 2.25
N ASP A 110 -8.69 5.82 1.06
CA ASP A 110 -7.98 5.71 -0.22
C ASP A 110 -7.55 7.09 -0.71
N PHE A 111 -6.44 7.13 -1.42
CA PHE A 111 -6.08 8.30 -2.23
C PHE A 111 -5.45 7.86 -3.55
N ASN A 112 -5.78 8.61 -4.61
CA ASN A 112 -5.35 8.30 -5.97
C ASN A 112 -4.21 9.22 -6.38
N LEU A 113 -2.99 8.71 -6.33
CA LEU A 113 -1.79 9.35 -6.86
C LEU A 113 -0.88 8.29 -7.50
N GLY A 114 -0.15 8.68 -8.53
CA GLY A 114 0.86 7.86 -9.19
C GLY A 114 2.21 7.91 -8.46
N CYS A 115 3.26 8.29 -9.19
CA CYS A 115 4.65 8.26 -8.69
C CYS A 115 4.87 9.08 -7.41
N SER A 116 4.12 10.16 -7.21
CA SER A 116 4.19 11.00 -6.00
C SER A 116 3.40 10.43 -4.81
N GLY A 117 2.60 9.37 -5.02
CA GLY A 117 1.71 8.80 -3.99
C GLY A 117 2.43 8.42 -2.72
N TYR A 118 3.63 7.84 -2.84
CA TYR A 118 4.42 7.46 -1.67
C TYR A 118 4.77 8.68 -0.79
N VAL A 119 5.25 9.76 -1.39
CA VAL A 119 5.65 10.97 -0.65
C VAL A 119 4.44 11.66 -0.01
N TYR A 120 3.34 11.79 -0.74
CA TYR A 120 2.09 12.33 -0.20
C TYR A 120 1.50 11.44 0.89
N GLY A 121 1.57 10.11 0.72
CA GLY A 121 1.14 9.15 1.73
C GLY A 121 1.92 9.29 3.04
N LEU A 122 3.25 9.45 2.97
CA LEU A 122 4.07 9.71 4.15
C LEU A 122 3.70 11.03 4.84
N SER A 123 3.44 12.09 4.07
CA SER A 123 3.02 13.38 4.63
C SER A 123 1.66 13.30 5.32
N LEU A 124 0.70 12.58 4.73
CA LEU A 124 -0.60 12.32 5.35
C LEU A 124 -0.44 11.49 6.63
N ALA A 125 0.36 10.43 6.59
CA ALA A 125 0.61 9.56 7.73
C ALA A 125 1.28 10.31 8.89
N GLU A 126 2.25 11.17 8.60
CA GLU A 126 2.88 12.03 9.61
C GLU A 126 1.85 12.94 10.28
N GLY A 127 1.02 13.63 9.48
CA GLY A 127 -0.03 14.52 10.00
C GLY A 127 -1.02 13.78 10.91
N LEU A 128 -1.50 12.61 10.48
CA LEU A 128 -2.41 11.78 11.27
C LEU A 128 -1.73 11.26 12.55
N CYS A 129 -0.51 10.77 12.46
CA CYS A 129 0.24 10.28 13.61
C CYS A 129 0.43 11.36 14.69
N LEU A 130 0.70 12.60 14.28
CA LEU A 130 0.88 13.72 15.20
C LEU A 130 -0.44 14.17 15.84
N LEU A 131 -1.54 14.12 15.10
CA LEU A 131 -2.89 14.47 15.60
C LEU A 131 -3.37 13.45 16.65
N TYR A 132 -3.36 12.16 16.32
CA TYR A 132 -3.82 11.10 17.24
C TYR A 132 -3.01 11.02 18.54
N THR A 133 -1.72 11.34 18.50
CA THR A 133 -0.88 11.36 19.71
C THR A 133 -1.07 12.60 20.57
N SER A 134 -1.68 13.68 20.05
CA SER A 134 -1.98 14.89 20.86
C SER A 134 -3.23 14.70 21.71
N ASP A 135 -4.28 14.09 21.18
CA ASP A 135 -5.55 13.90 21.89
C ASP A 135 -5.42 12.91 23.04
N ALA A 136 -4.63 11.84 22.88
CA ALA A 136 -4.38 10.86 23.95
C ALA A 136 -3.55 11.43 25.14
N ALA A 137 -2.95 12.61 25.00
CA ALA A 137 -2.22 13.26 26.11
C ALA A 137 -3.12 14.19 26.93
N ASP A 138 -4.15 14.79 26.31
CA ASP A 138 -5.09 15.70 27.00
C ASP A 138 -6.11 14.96 27.86
N ASP A 139 -6.51 13.73 27.49
CA ASP A 139 -7.46 12.93 28.26
C ASP A 139 -6.86 12.33 29.56
N ARG A 140 -5.56 12.39 29.76
CA ARG A 140 -4.90 11.87 30.99
C ARG A 140 -4.70 12.89 32.09
N ASP A 141 -4.97 14.17 31.80
CA ASP A 141 -4.80 15.29 32.75
C ASP A 141 -6.15 15.88 33.23
N SER A 142 -7.27 15.19 32.96
CA SER A 142 -8.60 15.62 33.41
C SER A 142 -9.22 14.68 34.46
#